data_af41ceb4c5199402f885dd8edc5ae579
#
_entry.id   af41ceb4c5199402f885dd8edc5ae579
#
_cell.length_a   1.000
_cell.length_b   1.000
_cell.length_c   1.000
_cell.angle_alpha   90.00
_cell.angle_beta   90.00
_cell.angle_gamma   90.00
#
_symmetry.space_group_name_H-M   'P 1'
#
loop_
_entity.id
_entity.type
_entity.pdbx_description
1 polymer ?
#
loop_
_entity_poly.entity_id
_entity_poly.type
_entity_poly.pdbx_seq_one_letter_code
_entity_poly.pdbx_strand_id
1 'polypeptide(L)'
;KTGADHFYQDLVDADVAINDYQWQMQSGLVGVHANRIYDPTKQVRDNDPNGAYIKRYVPELCDVPADKIAQPWQLTEGEQTKHDVVIGDDYPEPVVDYRTEARQARAYFKRKAPEAYEAFKDDEVWRRASLSDRHSREHIVEKAGGMQPALTEFTEDS
;
A
#
# COMPACT_ATOMS: atom_id res chain seq x y z
N LYS A 1 -16.06 1.39 2.91
CA LYS A 1 -16.99 2.22 3.72
C LYS A 1 -16.58 2.18 5.19
N THR A 2 -16.51 1.02 5.83
CA THR A 2 -16.17 0.86 7.25
C THR A 2 -14.84 1.54 7.65
N GLY A 3 -13.78 1.38 6.84
CA GLY A 3 -12.51 2.05 7.10
C GLY A 3 -12.58 3.57 7.01
N ALA A 4 -13.26 4.10 5.98
CA ALA A 4 -13.47 5.54 5.84
C ALA A 4 -14.31 6.11 6.99
N ASP A 5 -15.36 5.38 7.42
CA ASP A 5 -16.19 5.78 8.55
C ASP A 5 -15.37 5.83 9.86
N HIS A 6 -14.49 4.84 10.08
CA HIS A 6 -13.60 4.80 11.25
C HIS A 6 -12.61 5.98 11.26
N PHE A 7 -11.92 6.23 10.13
CA PHE A 7 -11.04 7.38 9.99
C PHE A 7 -11.75 8.70 10.24
N TYR A 8 -12.97 8.84 9.73
CA TYR A 8 -13.76 10.06 9.94
C TYR A 8 -14.08 10.31 11.41
N GLN A 9 -14.30 9.25 12.19
CA GLN A 9 -14.60 9.36 13.62
C GLN A 9 -13.39 9.70 14.46
N ASP A 10 -12.20 9.23 14.07
CA ASP A 10 -10.99 9.32 14.88
C ASP A 10 -10.10 10.53 14.53
N LEU A 11 -10.21 11.06 13.29
CA LEU A 11 -9.40 12.20 12.87
C LEU A 11 -10.00 13.52 13.33
N VAL A 12 -9.17 14.36 13.93
CA VAL A 12 -9.56 15.70 14.44
C VAL A 12 -9.92 16.67 13.29
N ASP A 13 -9.28 16.50 12.13
CA ASP A 13 -9.41 17.32 10.93
C ASP A 13 -10.04 16.55 9.77
N ALA A 14 -10.96 15.65 10.09
CA ALA A 14 -11.57 14.78 9.10
C ALA A 14 -12.34 15.58 8.02
N ASP A 15 -11.90 15.44 6.77
CA ASP A 15 -12.61 15.94 5.59
C ASP A 15 -13.25 14.75 4.84
N VAL A 16 -14.56 14.79 4.67
CA VAL A 16 -15.32 13.68 4.07
C VAL A 16 -14.87 13.40 2.63
N ALA A 17 -14.70 14.44 1.83
CA ALA A 17 -14.34 14.28 0.42
C ALA A 17 -12.93 13.73 0.25
N ILE A 18 -11.96 14.24 1.01
CA ILE A 18 -10.59 13.75 0.99
C ILE A 18 -10.53 12.33 1.50
N ASN A 19 -11.18 12.02 2.62
CA ASN A 19 -11.18 10.71 3.23
C ASN A 19 -11.77 9.65 2.29
N ASP A 20 -13.00 9.85 1.82
CA ASP A 20 -13.67 8.90 0.93
C ASP A 20 -12.90 8.72 -0.39
N TYR A 21 -12.39 9.81 -0.98
CA TYR A 21 -11.60 9.73 -2.21
C TYR A 21 -10.30 8.94 -2.01
N GLN A 22 -9.57 9.17 -0.91
CA GLN A 22 -8.33 8.45 -0.62
C GLN A 22 -8.59 6.96 -0.42
N TRP A 23 -9.62 6.57 0.32
CA TRP A 23 -9.99 5.18 0.48
C TRP A 23 -10.35 4.50 -0.83
N GLN A 24 -11.11 5.17 -1.69
CA GLN A 24 -11.48 4.65 -3.01
C GLN A 24 -10.27 4.55 -3.94
N MET A 25 -9.41 5.55 -3.94
CA MET A 25 -8.20 5.57 -4.75
C MET A 25 -7.22 4.48 -4.32
N GLN A 26 -6.98 4.31 -3.03
CA GLN A 26 -6.05 3.31 -2.51
C GLN A 26 -6.57 1.87 -2.65
N SER A 27 -7.89 1.68 -2.66
CA SER A 27 -8.51 0.38 -2.94
C SER A 27 -8.63 0.07 -4.44
N GLY A 28 -8.18 0.95 -5.32
CA GLY A 28 -8.22 0.76 -6.77
C GLY A 28 -9.61 0.91 -7.38
N LEU A 29 -10.57 1.52 -6.67
CA LEU A 29 -11.93 1.72 -7.15
C LEU A 29 -12.07 2.93 -8.09
N VAL A 30 -11.17 3.90 -7.99
CA VAL A 30 -11.17 5.10 -8.82
C VAL A 30 -9.78 5.42 -9.35
N GLY A 31 -9.75 5.96 -10.56
CA GLY A 31 -8.55 6.44 -11.21
C GLY A 31 -7.78 5.35 -11.98
N VAL A 32 -6.95 5.81 -12.91
CA VAL A 32 -6.01 4.99 -13.71
C VAL A 32 -4.60 5.00 -13.14
N HIS A 33 -4.44 5.45 -11.92
CA HIS A 33 -3.14 5.44 -11.30
C HIS A 33 -2.71 4.01 -11.00
N ALA A 34 -1.48 3.68 -11.33
CA ALA A 34 -0.88 2.44 -10.89
C ALA A 34 -1.04 2.34 -9.36
N ASN A 35 -1.52 1.20 -8.90
CA ASN A 35 -1.70 0.96 -7.48
C ASN A 35 -0.40 1.24 -6.74
N ARG A 36 -0.44 2.21 -5.86
CA ARG A 36 0.67 2.53 -4.99
C ARG A 36 0.61 1.62 -3.79
N ILE A 37 1.55 0.70 -3.72
CA ILE A 37 1.75 -0.11 -2.53
C ILE A 37 2.84 0.57 -1.74
N TYR A 38 2.48 1.14 -0.61
CA TYR A 38 3.43 1.79 0.29
C TYR A 38 4.18 0.73 1.09
N ASP A 39 5.50 0.90 1.16
CA ASP A 39 6.37 0.11 2.03
C ASP A 39 6.57 0.88 3.34
N PRO A 40 5.97 0.44 4.47
CA PRO A 40 6.09 1.12 5.75
C PRO A 40 7.55 1.25 6.20
N THR A 41 8.35 0.20 6.00
CA THR A 41 9.77 0.20 6.35
C THR A 41 10.54 1.25 5.57
N LYS A 42 10.28 1.35 4.25
CA LYS A 42 10.88 2.39 3.42
C LYS A 42 10.43 3.78 3.85
N GLN A 43 9.15 3.97 4.21
CA GLN A 43 8.65 5.25 4.70
C GLN A 43 9.38 5.71 5.96
N VAL A 44 9.64 4.81 6.89
CA VAL A 44 10.44 5.13 8.09
C VAL A 44 11.85 5.55 7.71
N ARG A 45 12.53 4.77 6.87
CA ARG A 45 13.91 5.08 6.47
C ARG A 45 14.04 6.41 5.73
N ASP A 46 13.05 6.76 4.90
CA ASP A 46 13.08 7.98 4.09
C ASP A 46 12.67 9.23 4.90
N ASN A 47 11.73 9.11 5.85
CA ASN A 47 11.09 10.26 6.51
C ASN A 47 11.45 10.39 8.00
N ASP A 48 11.87 9.30 8.65
CA ASP A 48 12.29 9.30 10.06
C ASP A 48 13.57 8.46 10.26
N PRO A 49 14.66 8.76 9.53
CA PRO A 49 15.88 7.94 9.52
C PRO A 49 16.53 7.78 10.89
N ASN A 50 16.28 8.70 11.81
CA ASN A 50 16.78 8.65 13.18
C ASN A 50 15.78 8.04 14.17
N GLY A 51 14.58 7.69 13.72
CA GLY A 51 13.51 7.14 14.55
C GLY A 51 12.94 8.14 15.58
N ALA A 52 13.15 9.44 15.36
CA ALA A 52 12.73 10.46 16.32
C ALA A 52 11.21 10.52 16.51
N TYR A 53 10.47 10.38 15.40
CA TYR A 53 9.01 10.34 15.44
C TYR A 53 8.52 9.06 16.09
N ILE A 54 9.06 7.91 15.69
CA ILE A 54 8.67 6.60 16.25
C ILE A 54 8.92 6.59 17.75
N LYS A 55 10.11 6.96 18.21
CA LYS A 55 10.46 6.99 19.65
C LYS A 55 9.56 7.89 20.48
N ARG A 56 9.05 8.95 19.87
CA ARG A 56 8.13 9.88 20.54
C ARG A 56 6.73 9.29 20.74
N TYR A 57 6.24 8.51 19.76
CA TYR A 57 4.85 8.05 19.74
C TYR A 57 4.70 6.55 20.02
N VAL A 58 5.80 5.81 20.03
CA VAL A 58 5.88 4.39 20.36
C VAL A 58 6.96 4.23 21.44
N PRO A 59 6.61 4.51 22.71
CA PRO A 59 7.56 4.52 23.83
C PRO A 59 8.33 3.21 23.99
N GLU A 60 7.71 2.07 23.64
CA GLU A 60 8.29 0.74 23.71
C GLU A 60 9.53 0.58 22.83
N LEU A 61 9.67 1.43 21.81
CA LEU A 61 10.82 1.44 20.91
C LEU A 61 11.84 2.55 21.20
N CYS A 62 11.71 3.27 22.31
CA CYS A 62 12.56 4.43 22.61
C CYS A 62 14.06 4.10 22.64
N ASP A 63 14.43 2.91 23.13
CA ASP A 63 15.83 2.48 23.26
C ASP A 63 16.34 1.67 22.05
N VAL A 64 15.48 1.41 21.07
CA VAL A 64 15.85 0.72 19.84
C VAL A 64 16.70 1.64 18.95
N PRO A 65 17.87 1.17 18.44
CA PRO A 65 18.74 1.98 17.57
C PRO A 65 18.04 2.36 16.26
N ALA A 66 18.46 3.50 15.69
CA ALA A 66 17.85 4.06 14.48
C ALA A 66 17.93 3.12 13.25
N ASP A 67 19.00 2.35 13.16
CA ASP A 67 19.19 1.37 12.07
C ASP A 67 18.29 0.13 12.19
N LYS A 68 17.71 -0.11 13.36
CA LYS A 68 16.79 -1.24 13.65
C LYS A 68 15.33 -0.82 13.77
N ILE A 69 15.07 0.44 14.08
CA ILE A 69 13.72 0.92 14.45
C ILE A 69 12.70 0.80 13.31
N ALA A 70 13.14 0.75 12.07
CA ALA A 70 12.25 0.55 10.93
C ALA A 70 11.71 -0.90 10.80
N GLN A 71 12.34 -1.85 11.47
CA GLN A 71 11.97 -3.27 11.47
C GLN A 71 12.28 -3.91 12.84
N PRO A 72 11.66 -3.46 13.94
CA PRO A 72 11.97 -3.90 15.29
C PRO A 72 11.74 -5.40 15.50
N TRP A 73 10.84 -6.01 14.74
CA TRP A 73 10.62 -7.47 14.76
C TRP A 73 11.79 -8.32 14.27
N GLN A 74 12.86 -7.70 13.75
CA GLN A 74 14.09 -8.39 13.36
C GLN A 74 15.15 -8.37 14.47
N LEU A 75 14.86 -7.79 15.63
CA LEU A 75 15.73 -7.82 16.79
C LEU A 75 15.91 -9.25 17.27
N THR A 76 17.17 -9.66 17.46
CA THR A 76 17.50 -10.90 18.13
C THR A 76 17.11 -10.85 19.60
N GLU A 77 16.96 -12.00 20.27
CA GLU A 77 16.63 -12.06 21.71
C GLU A 77 17.62 -11.25 22.56
N GLY A 78 18.92 -11.29 22.22
CA GLY A 78 19.93 -10.49 22.89
C GLY A 78 19.77 -8.98 22.68
N GLU A 79 19.36 -8.56 21.48
CA GLU A 79 19.06 -7.15 21.18
C GLU A 79 17.76 -6.71 21.88
N GLN A 80 16.75 -7.55 21.91
CA GLN A 80 15.50 -7.30 22.65
C GLN A 80 15.79 -7.07 24.14
N THR A 81 16.55 -7.96 24.76
CA THR A 81 16.98 -7.80 26.16
C THR A 81 17.80 -6.51 26.37
N LYS A 82 18.70 -6.18 25.43
CA LYS A 82 19.54 -5.00 25.53
C LYS A 82 18.76 -3.69 25.44
N HIS A 83 17.68 -3.69 24.67
CA HIS A 83 16.86 -2.50 24.38
C HIS A 83 15.54 -2.49 25.14
N ASP A 84 15.38 -3.41 26.10
CA ASP A 84 14.22 -3.52 27.00
C ASP A 84 12.87 -3.55 26.22
N VAL A 85 12.82 -4.39 25.18
CA VAL A 85 11.61 -4.58 24.35
C VAL A 85 11.45 -6.06 24.00
N VAL A 86 10.25 -6.58 24.15
CA VAL A 86 9.88 -7.95 23.78
C VAL A 86 8.92 -7.91 22.59
N ILE A 87 9.40 -8.43 21.44
CA ILE A 87 8.54 -8.52 20.25
C ILE A 87 7.50 -9.62 20.45
N GLY A 88 6.24 -9.29 20.21
CA GLY A 88 5.09 -10.15 20.47
C GLY A 88 4.38 -9.83 21.78
N ASP A 89 5.01 -9.09 22.69
CA ASP A 89 4.44 -8.65 23.97
C ASP A 89 4.37 -7.11 24.06
N ASP A 90 5.52 -6.44 24.15
CA ASP A 90 5.58 -4.97 24.20
C ASP A 90 5.30 -4.32 22.82
N TYR A 91 5.82 -4.93 21.75
CA TYR A 91 5.61 -4.48 20.38
C TYR A 91 5.16 -5.66 19.52
N PRO A 92 4.09 -5.52 18.71
CA PRO A 92 3.53 -6.64 17.98
C PRO A 92 4.45 -7.15 16.86
N GLU A 93 4.35 -8.44 16.58
CA GLU A 93 4.90 -9.01 15.35
C GLU A 93 4.20 -8.46 14.09
N PRO A 94 4.85 -8.51 12.91
CA PRO A 94 4.20 -8.13 11.67
C PRO A 94 2.94 -8.96 11.40
N VAL A 95 1.82 -8.29 11.17
CA VAL A 95 0.54 -8.93 10.83
C VAL A 95 0.61 -9.67 9.50
N VAL A 96 1.46 -9.18 8.58
CA VAL A 96 1.65 -9.75 7.23
C VAL A 96 3.12 -9.66 6.80
N ASP A 97 3.55 -10.57 5.95
CA ASP A 97 4.79 -10.39 5.21
C ASP A 97 4.57 -9.40 4.06
N TYR A 98 5.07 -8.18 4.24
CA TYR A 98 4.89 -7.09 3.28
C TYR A 98 5.33 -7.47 1.85
N ARG A 99 6.47 -8.15 1.70
CA ARG A 99 7.01 -8.46 0.35
C ARG A 99 6.12 -9.42 -0.39
N THR A 100 5.62 -10.42 0.30
CA THR A 100 4.69 -11.42 -0.25
C THR A 100 3.37 -10.77 -0.61
N GLU A 101 2.78 -10.00 0.30
CA GLU A 101 1.49 -9.33 0.07
C GLU A 101 1.58 -8.28 -1.05
N ALA A 102 2.65 -7.48 -1.08
CA ALA A 102 2.86 -6.51 -2.15
C ALA A 102 3.02 -7.18 -3.53
N ARG A 103 3.68 -8.33 -3.60
CA ARG A 103 3.80 -9.12 -4.84
C ARG A 103 2.45 -9.66 -5.28
N GLN A 104 1.69 -10.26 -4.37
CA GLN A 104 0.35 -10.79 -4.64
C GLN A 104 -0.62 -9.70 -5.11
N ALA A 105 -0.62 -8.55 -4.43
CA ALA A 105 -1.44 -7.40 -4.80
C ALA A 105 -1.10 -6.89 -6.22
N ARG A 106 0.20 -6.73 -6.53
CA ARG A 106 0.62 -6.34 -7.90
C ARG A 106 0.19 -7.35 -8.95
N ALA A 107 0.34 -8.64 -8.67
CA ALA A 107 -0.10 -9.71 -9.57
C ALA A 107 -1.62 -9.70 -9.77
N TYR A 108 -2.38 -9.50 -8.70
CA TYR A 108 -3.84 -9.38 -8.77
C TYR A 108 -4.26 -8.23 -9.68
N PHE A 109 -3.75 -7.02 -9.45
CA PHE A 109 -4.11 -5.86 -10.25
C PHE A 109 -3.63 -5.97 -11.69
N LYS A 110 -2.44 -6.53 -11.93
CA LYS A 110 -1.96 -6.81 -13.30
C LYS A 110 -2.92 -7.75 -14.05
N ARG A 111 -3.43 -8.79 -13.36
CA ARG A 111 -4.38 -9.73 -13.94
C ARG A 111 -5.74 -9.08 -14.22
N LYS A 112 -6.17 -8.13 -13.39
CA LYS A 112 -7.46 -7.44 -13.53
C LYS A 112 -7.42 -6.24 -14.48
N ALA A 113 -6.27 -5.70 -14.76
CA ALA A 113 -6.11 -4.53 -15.63
C ALA A 113 -6.75 -4.70 -17.01
N PRO A 114 -6.62 -5.83 -17.74
CA PRO A 114 -7.26 -6.00 -19.04
C PRO A 114 -8.79 -5.88 -18.99
N GLU A 115 -9.45 -6.44 -17.95
CA GLU A 115 -10.90 -6.33 -17.78
C GLU A 115 -11.32 -4.87 -17.58
N ALA A 116 -10.59 -4.14 -16.74
CA ALA A 116 -10.87 -2.73 -16.47
C ALA A 116 -10.68 -1.87 -17.73
N TYR A 117 -9.63 -2.11 -18.50
CA TYR A 117 -9.38 -1.37 -19.73
C TYR A 117 -10.42 -1.70 -20.82
N GLU A 118 -10.87 -2.94 -20.91
CA GLU A 118 -11.95 -3.31 -21.83
C GLU A 118 -13.25 -2.60 -21.48
N ALA A 119 -13.56 -2.48 -20.17
CA ALA A 119 -14.72 -1.74 -19.70
C ALA A 119 -14.68 -0.24 -20.09
N PHE A 120 -13.51 0.37 -20.23
CA PHE A 120 -13.39 1.76 -20.69
C PHE A 120 -13.75 1.99 -22.15
N LYS A 121 -13.96 0.95 -22.93
CA LYS A 121 -14.52 1.06 -24.28
C LYS A 121 -16.00 1.42 -24.29
N ASP A 122 -16.70 1.17 -23.18
CA ASP A 122 -18.08 1.60 -22.97
C ASP A 122 -18.14 3.11 -22.65
N ASP A 123 -19.01 3.84 -23.35
CA ASP A 123 -19.13 5.30 -23.23
C ASP A 123 -19.66 5.73 -21.88
N GLU A 124 -20.55 4.96 -21.28
CA GLU A 124 -21.11 5.28 -19.97
C GLU A 124 -20.08 5.02 -18.86
N VAL A 125 -19.33 3.92 -18.96
CA VAL A 125 -18.23 3.62 -18.04
C VAL A 125 -17.17 4.72 -18.12
N TRP A 126 -16.78 5.11 -19.34
CA TRP A 126 -15.82 6.20 -19.56
C TRP A 126 -16.29 7.50 -18.93
N ARG A 127 -17.52 7.88 -19.20
CA ARG A 127 -18.12 9.13 -18.68
C ARG A 127 -18.20 9.16 -17.15
N ARG A 128 -18.43 8.01 -16.52
CA ARG A 128 -18.48 7.88 -15.05
C ARG A 128 -17.11 7.73 -14.40
N ALA A 129 -16.12 7.28 -15.15
CA ALA A 129 -14.78 7.14 -14.65
C ALA A 129 -14.20 8.54 -14.36
N SER A 130 -13.82 8.78 -13.11
CA SER A 130 -13.17 10.02 -12.69
C SER A 130 -11.70 10.00 -13.09
N LEU A 131 -11.44 10.11 -14.40
CA LEU A 131 -10.10 10.09 -14.94
C LEU A 131 -9.58 11.52 -15.11
N SER A 132 -8.29 11.70 -14.86
CA SER A 132 -7.62 12.95 -15.14
C SER A 132 -7.55 13.20 -16.66
N ASP A 133 -7.71 14.45 -17.11
CA ASP A 133 -7.58 14.87 -18.51
C ASP A 133 -6.19 14.56 -19.12
N ARG A 134 -5.25 14.11 -18.31
CA ARG A 134 -3.91 13.69 -18.77
C ARG A 134 -3.89 12.35 -19.50
N HIS A 135 -4.99 11.61 -19.48
CA HIS A 135 -5.08 10.29 -20.10
C HIS A 135 -6.23 10.28 -21.10
N SER A 136 -5.90 10.23 -22.39
CA SER A 136 -6.92 10.02 -23.41
C SER A 136 -7.44 8.58 -23.35
N ARG A 137 -8.68 8.39 -23.76
CA ARG A 137 -9.32 7.06 -23.84
C ARG A 137 -8.51 6.11 -24.73
N GLU A 138 -8.05 6.64 -25.87
CA GLU A 138 -7.24 5.90 -26.85
C GLU A 138 -5.96 5.38 -26.22
N HIS A 139 -5.24 6.24 -25.49
CA HIS A 139 -4.00 5.86 -24.80
C HIS A 139 -4.22 4.76 -23.76
N ILE A 140 -5.33 4.84 -23.00
CA ILE A 140 -5.66 3.84 -21.99
C ILE A 140 -6.02 2.50 -22.63
N VAL A 141 -6.82 2.52 -23.69
CA VAL A 141 -7.24 1.33 -24.42
C VAL A 141 -6.07 0.68 -25.18
N GLU A 142 -5.19 1.50 -25.78
CA GLU A 142 -3.98 1.02 -26.46
C GLU A 142 -3.01 0.36 -25.48
N LYS A 143 -2.82 0.95 -24.31
CA LYS A 143 -2.00 0.38 -23.23
C LYS A 143 -2.51 -0.98 -22.77
N ALA A 144 -3.83 -1.18 -22.80
CA ALA A 144 -4.46 -2.47 -22.52
C ALA A 144 -4.11 -3.54 -23.58
N GLY A 145 -4.11 -3.17 -24.84
CA GLY A 145 -3.72 -4.08 -25.93
C GLY A 145 -2.27 -4.55 -25.85
N GLY A 146 -1.38 -3.69 -25.34
CA GLY A 146 0.03 -4.01 -25.10
C GLY A 146 0.31 -4.78 -23.80
N MET A 147 -0.69 -4.86 -22.90
CA MET A 147 -0.60 -5.56 -21.62
C MET A 147 -1.25 -6.95 -21.61
N GLN A 148 -1.66 -7.50 -22.77
CA GLN A 148 -2.05 -8.89 -22.82
C GLN A 148 -0.84 -9.75 -22.42
N PRO A 149 -0.85 -10.41 -21.24
CA PRO A 149 0.19 -11.36 -20.93
C PRO A 149 0.12 -12.45 -21.98
N ALA A 150 1.24 -12.77 -22.59
CA ALA A 150 1.38 -14.06 -23.21
C ALA A 150 0.98 -15.10 -22.15
N LEU A 151 -0.09 -15.82 -22.38
CA LEU A 151 -0.65 -16.86 -21.50
C LEU A 151 0.30 -18.04 -21.26
N THR A 152 1.56 -17.91 -21.66
CA THR A 152 2.55 -18.99 -21.76
C THR A 152 3.75 -18.87 -20.81
N GLU A 153 3.81 -17.89 -19.92
CA GLU A 153 4.98 -17.76 -19.00
C GLU A 153 4.67 -17.94 -17.50
N PHE A 154 3.66 -18.73 -17.17
CA PHE A 154 3.47 -19.25 -15.81
C PHE A 154 3.40 -20.77 -15.80
N THR A 155 4.36 -21.43 -16.44
CA THR A 155 4.71 -22.80 -16.13
C THR A 155 5.95 -22.79 -15.27
N GLU A 156 5.76 -23.16 -14.00
CA GLU A 156 6.66 -23.90 -13.14
C GLU A 156 8.14 -23.50 -13.17
N ASP A 157 8.57 -22.83 -12.11
CA ASP A 157 9.84 -23.22 -11.50
C ASP A 157 9.65 -23.34 -9.99
N SER A 158 9.98 -24.54 -9.53
CA SER A 158 9.88 -25.18 -8.23
C SER A 158 10.58 -24.45 -7.10
#